data_fe5a971c6a0b7d588054cbff47917486
#
_entry.id   fe5a971c6a0b7d588054cbff47917486
#
_cell.length_a   1.000
_cell.length_b   1.000
_cell.length_c   1.000
_cell.angle_alpha   90.00
_cell.angle_beta   90.00
_cell.angle_gamma   90.00
#
_symmetry.space_group_name_H-M   'P 1'
#
loop_
_entity.id
_entity.type
_entity.pdbx_description
1 polymer ?
#
loop_
_entity_poly.entity_id
_entity_poly.type
_entity_poly.pdbx_seq_one_letter_code
_entity_poly.pdbx_strand_id
1 'polypeptide(L)' 'MDEHLFLKGQRVITPEGEGELEDTIGDDITVQLDDGRKQVVPSDDLSDNNSAG' A
#
# COMPACT_ATOMS: atom_id res chain seq x y z
N MET A 1 -13.91 10.55 -10.84
CA MET A 1 -13.57 9.99 -10.78
C MET A 1 -12.48 9.84 -10.14
N ASP A 2 -11.97 10.03 -9.37
CA ASP A 2 -11.00 9.97 -8.72
C ASP A 2 -10.88 8.92 -7.89
N GLU A 3 -10.86 7.79 -8.16
CA GLU A 3 -10.76 6.82 -7.39
C GLU A 3 -9.45 6.61 -6.98
N HIS A 4 -9.04 6.25 -5.92
CA HIS A 4 -7.82 6.01 -5.46
C HIS A 4 -7.48 4.66 -5.86
N LEU A 5 -6.80 4.38 -6.89
CA LEU A 5 -6.40 3.12 -7.28
C LEU A 5 -5.02 2.82 -6.85
N PHE A 6 -4.79 1.77 -6.10
CA PHE A 6 -3.47 1.36 -5.70
C PHE A 6 -2.94 0.39 -6.75
N LEU A 7 -1.82 0.71 -7.37
CA LEU A 7 -1.28 -0.10 -8.43
C LEU A 7 -0.07 -0.90 -7.96
N LYS A 8 0.18 -2.03 -8.58
CA LYS A 8 1.32 -2.83 -8.19
C LYS A 8 2.58 -2.04 -8.39
N GLY A 9 3.48 -2.16 -7.47
CA GLY A 9 4.73 -1.43 -7.52
C GLY A 9 4.65 -0.05 -6.93
N GLN A 10 3.48 0.38 -6.51
CA GLN A 10 3.37 1.71 -5.95
C GLN A 10 3.89 1.72 -4.54
N ARG A 11 4.54 2.79 -4.15
CA ARG A 11 5.03 2.90 -2.78
C ARG A 11 3.89 3.33 -1.89
N VAL A 12 3.74 2.69 -0.76
CA VAL A 12 2.67 3.00 0.17
C VAL A 12 3.23 3.01 1.57
N ILE A 13 2.50 3.59 2.49
CA ILE A 13 2.90 3.66 3.87
C ILE A 13 1.88 2.89 4.68
N THR A 14 2.35 1.94 5.46
CA THR A 14 1.48 1.13 6.30
C THR A 14 1.81 1.41 7.76
N PRO A 15 0.98 0.99 8.67
CA PRO A 15 1.30 1.16 10.09
C PRO A 15 2.58 0.45 10.50
N GLU A 16 3.03 -0.54 9.72
CA GLU A 16 4.24 -1.22 10.06
C GLU A 16 5.44 -0.61 9.38
N GLY A 17 5.25 0.30 8.48
CA GLY A 17 6.36 0.95 7.80
C GLY A 17 6.04 1.15 6.33
N GLU A 18 7.01 1.59 5.60
CA GLU A 18 6.80 1.88 4.20
C GLU A 18 7.14 0.66 3.37
N GLY A 19 6.47 0.47 2.28
CA GLY A 19 6.73 -0.67 1.44
C GLY A 19 6.19 -0.47 0.04
N GLU A 20 6.17 -1.56 -0.72
CA GLU A 20 5.74 -1.49 -2.07
C GLU A 20 4.56 -2.41 -2.25
N LEU A 21 3.56 -1.97 -2.96
CA LEU A 21 2.34 -2.73 -3.11
C LEU A 21 2.60 -3.89 -4.04
N GLU A 22 2.24 -5.09 -3.61
CA GLU A 22 2.45 -6.25 -4.42
C GLU A 22 1.17 -6.75 -5.06
N ASP A 23 0.08 -6.70 -4.38
CA ASP A 23 -1.15 -7.25 -4.92
C ASP A 23 -2.34 -6.65 -4.19
N THR A 24 -3.49 -6.68 -4.78
CA THR A 24 -4.70 -6.21 -4.13
C THR A 24 -5.80 -7.21 -4.39
N ILE A 25 -6.55 -7.56 -3.38
CA ILE A 25 -7.66 -8.45 -3.50
C ILE A 25 -8.79 -7.80 -2.72
N GLY A 26 -9.75 -7.24 -3.40
CA GLY A 26 -10.82 -6.52 -2.73
C GLY A 26 -10.22 -5.37 -1.97
N ASP A 27 -10.50 -5.30 -0.68
CA ASP A 27 -9.94 -4.25 0.14
C ASP A 27 -8.67 -4.71 0.80
N ASP A 28 -8.18 -5.91 0.56
CA ASP A 28 -6.97 -6.40 1.22
C ASP A 28 -5.79 -6.14 0.31
N ILE A 29 -4.83 -5.44 0.80
CA ILE A 29 -3.68 -5.04 0.02
C ILE A 29 -2.45 -5.72 0.56
N THR A 30 -1.73 -6.43 -0.29
CA THR A 30 -0.50 -7.08 0.12
C THR A 30 0.65 -6.13 -0.16
N VAL A 31 1.43 -5.84 0.85
CA VAL A 31 2.52 -4.90 0.76
C VAL A 31 3.79 -5.59 1.15
N GLN A 32 4.84 -5.41 0.37
CA GLN A 32 6.13 -5.93 0.74
C GLN A 32 6.88 -4.78 1.41
N LEU A 33 7.15 -4.90 2.69
CA LEU A 33 7.79 -3.83 3.43
C LEU A 33 9.25 -3.73 3.02
N ASP A 34 9.81 -2.57 3.28
CA ASP A 34 11.19 -2.35 2.88
C ASP A 34 12.15 -3.29 3.57
N ASP A 35 11.79 -3.85 4.69
CA ASP A 35 12.68 -4.77 5.37
C ASP A 35 12.52 -6.19 4.81
N GLY A 36 11.71 -6.41 3.81
CA GLY A 36 11.58 -7.71 3.20
C GLY A 36 10.40 -8.51 3.61
N ARG A 37 9.59 -8.01 4.53
CA ARG A 37 8.46 -8.78 4.99
C ARG A 37 7.23 -8.41 4.20
N LYS A 38 6.27 -9.29 4.12
CA LYS A 38 5.03 -9.00 3.46
C LYS A 38 3.91 -8.94 4.47
N GLN A 39 3.00 -8.04 4.26
CA GLN A 39 1.87 -7.91 5.13
C GLN A 39 0.65 -7.62 4.34
N VAL A 40 -0.52 -8.07 4.79
CA VAL A 40 -1.77 -7.75 4.15
C VAL A 40 -2.47 -6.74 5.04
N VAL A 41 -2.77 -5.57 4.52
CA VAL A 41 -3.43 -4.53 5.30
C VAL A 41 -4.63 -4.05 4.54
N PRO A 42 -5.65 -3.58 5.22
CA PRO A 42 -6.81 -3.06 4.54
C PRO A 42 -6.48 -1.74 3.88
N SER A 43 -7.15 -1.44 2.80
CA SER A 43 -6.85 -0.22 2.09
C SER A 43 -7.03 1.00 2.94
N ASP A 44 -7.89 0.96 3.95
CA ASP A 44 -8.09 2.11 4.80
C ASP A 44 -6.87 2.40 5.65
N ASP A 45 -6.00 1.45 5.86
CA ASP A 45 -4.82 1.69 6.68
C ASP A 45 -3.63 2.10 5.83
N LEU A 46 -3.76 2.20 4.53
CA LEU A 46 -2.64 2.55 3.71
C LEU A 46 -2.67 4.01 3.36
N SER A 47 -1.51 4.60 3.23
CA SER A 47 -1.42 5.98 2.78
C SER A 47 -0.55 6.01 1.54
N ASP A 48 -0.86 6.94 0.66
CA ASP A 48 -0.12 7.10 -0.55
C ASP A 48 1.09 7.88 -0.23
N ASN A 49 2.23 7.36 -0.59
CA ASN A 49 3.44 8.09 -0.30
C ASN A 49 3.59 9.26 -1.18
N ASN A 50 2.71 9.54 -2.08
CA ASN A 50 2.90 10.62 -2.92
C ASN A 50 2.19 11.77 -2.44
N SER A 51 2.03 12.05 -1.30
CA SER A 51 1.28 13.04 -0.86
C SER A 51 1.82 14.18 -1.08
N ALA A 52 1.60 14.79 -1.81
CA ALA A 52 2.13 15.93 -2.05
C ALA A 52 1.83 16.86 -1.16
N GLY A 53 1.40 16.80 -0.49
CA GLY A 53 1.18 17.85 0.31
C GLY A 53 0.78 18.08 0.98
#